data_5281ae9a741426c5fe9db63a08e9835f
#
_entry.id   5281ae9a741426c5fe9db63a08e9835f
#
_cell.length_a   1.000
_cell.length_b   1.000
_cell.length_c   1.000
_cell.angle_alpha   90.00
_cell.angle_beta   90.00
_cell.angle_gamma   90.00
#
_symmetry.space_group_name_H-M   'P 1'
#
loop_
_entity.id
_entity.type
_entity.pdbx_description
1 polymer ?
#
loop_
_entity_poly.entity_id
_entity_poly.type
_entity_poly.pdbx_seq_one_letter_code
_entity_poly.pdbx_strand_id
1 'polypeptide(L)'
;VVRGPMSLYVPVMRALPHRYPMLLVDRVEELVPDERITAVKAVSMNELFFQGHFPSRPIMPGVLIVEALAQAAGVLAVQSLGPE
;
A
#
# COMPACT_ATOMS: atom_id res chain seq x y z
N VAL A 1 9.36 11.61 18.75
CA VAL A 1 8.85 12.04 17.45
C VAL A 1 9.82 11.63 16.36
N VAL A 2 9.30 10.99 15.35
CA VAL A 2 10.11 10.59 14.22
C VAL A 2 10.25 11.78 13.27
N ARG A 3 11.47 12.06 12.89
CA ARG A 3 11.78 13.15 11.97
C ARG A 3 12.30 12.56 10.67
N GLY A 4 12.03 13.26 9.56
CA GLY A 4 12.43 12.78 8.26
C GLY A 4 11.65 11.57 7.84
N PRO A 5 12.23 10.68 7.05
CA PRO A 5 11.50 9.52 6.55
C PRO A 5 11.09 8.58 7.68
N MET A 6 9.83 8.20 7.68
CA MET A 6 9.30 7.18 8.57
C MET A 6 9.17 5.93 7.73
N SER A 7 10.14 5.02 7.79
CA SER A 7 10.15 3.94 6.83
C SER A 7 9.59 2.63 7.37
N LEU A 8 10.20 2.08 8.39
CA LEU A 8 9.94 0.70 8.77
C LEU A 8 8.79 0.52 9.75
N TYR A 9 8.36 1.59 10.40
CA TYR A 9 7.48 1.46 11.56
C TYR A 9 6.10 2.05 11.35
N VAL A 10 5.74 2.37 10.11
CA VAL A 10 4.41 2.86 9.82
C VAL A 10 3.45 1.66 9.79
N PRO A 11 2.50 1.59 10.73
CA PRO A 11 1.57 0.46 10.76
C PRO A 11 0.47 0.67 9.72
N VAL A 12 0.63 0.03 8.57
CA VAL A 12 -0.30 0.18 7.46
C VAL A 12 -1.74 -0.09 7.89
N MET A 13 -1.95 -1.14 8.68
CA MET A 13 -3.30 -1.52 9.07
C MET A 13 -3.96 -0.52 10.03
N ARG A 14 -3.18 0.33 10.67
CA ARG A 14 -3.75 1.40 11.47
C ARG A 14 -4.17 2.58 10.62
N ALA A 15 -3.43 2.81 9.54
CA ALA A 15 -3.73 3.93 8.65
C ALA A 15 -4.87 3.64 7.70
N LEU A 16 -5.05 2.38 7.33
CA LEU A 16 -6.05 1.98 6.33
C LEU A 16 -7.10 1.07 6.95
N PRO A 17 -8.38 1.29 6.62
CA PRO A 17 -9.44 0.36 7.05
C PRO A 17 -9.47 -0.92 6.22
N HIS A 18 -8.77 -0.94 5.11
CA HIS A 18 -8.76 -2.09 4.21
C HIS A 18 -8.24 -3.34 4.89
N ARG A 19 -8.80 -4.49 4.53
CA ARG A 19 -8.36 -5.79 5.03
C ARG A 19 -8.36 -6.78 3.86
N TYR A 20 -7.80 -7.96 4.09
CA TYR A 20 -7.75 -8.98 3.07
C TYR A 20 -9.13 -9.20 2.46
N PRO A 21 -9.28 -9.30 1.14
CA PRO A 21 -8.23 -9.28 0.12
C PRO A 21 -8.01 -7.90 -0.52
N MET A 22 -8.58 -6.84 0.05
CA MET A 22 -8.52 -5.51 -0.52
C MET A 22 -7.35 -4.67 -0.01
N LEU A 23 -6.64 -5.13 1.00
CA LEU A 23 -5.46 -4.42 1.48
C LEU A 23 -4.30 -4.72 0.54
N LEU A 24 -3.83 -3.69 -0.16
CA LEU A 24 -2.84 -3.87 -1.22
C LEU A 24 -1.47 -3.26 -0.90
N VAL A 25 -1.30 -2.68 0.28
CA VAL A 25 0.00 -2.15 0.69
C VAL A 25 0.58 -3.08 1.74
N ASP A 26 1.72 -3.68 1.44
CA ASP A 26 2.33 -4.63 2.36
C ASP A 26 3.21 -3.95 3.40
N ARG A 27 3.99 -2.97 2.98
CA ARG A 27 4.78 -2.21 3.93
C ARG A 27 5.16 -0.85 3.34
N VAL A 28 5.57 0.04 4.21
CA VAL A 28 6.06 1.36 3.83
C VAL A 28 7.59 1.35 3.95
N GLU A 29 8.25 1.75 2.87
CA GLU A 29 9.70 1.85 2.85
C GLU A 29 10.18 3.21 3.32
N GLU A 30 9.47 4.25 2.92
CA GLU A 30 9.83 5.62 3.30
C GLU A 30 8.56 6.46 3.32
N LEU A 31 8.46 7.34 4.29
CA LEU A 31 7.36 8.29 4.34
C LEU A 31 7.88 9.64 4.85
N VAL A 32 7.69 10.67 4.06
CA VAL A 32 7.99 12.04 4.46
C VAL A 32 6.66 12.77 4.52
N PRO A 33 6.19 13.13 5.73
CA PRO A 33 4.88 13.75 5.88
C PRO A 33 4.69 14.94 4.95
N ASP A 34 3.51 15.02 4.36
CA ASP A 34 3.10 16.07 3.43
C ASP A 34 3.89 16.09 2.13
N GLU A 35 4.80 15.16 1.91
CA GLU A 35 5.62 15.16 0.70
C GLU A 35 5.46 13.91 -0.13
N ARG A 36 5.82 12.75 0.43
CA ARG A 36 5.86 11.54 -0.39
C ARG A 36 5.83 10.29 0.45
N ILE A 37 5.49 9.20 -0.21
CA ILE A 37 5.53 7.87 0.38
C ILE A 37 6.07 6.90 -0.66
N THR A 38 6.89 5.98 -0.20
CA THR A 38 7.32 4.83 -1.00
C THR A 38 6.86 3.58 -0.27
N ALA A 39 6.07 2.78 -0.94
CA ALA A 39 5.50 1.59 -0.33
C ALA A 39 5.69 0.39 -1.23
N VAL A 40 5.46 -0.79 -0.68
CA VAL A 40 5.67 -2.05 -1.40
C VAL A 40 4.40 -2.87 -1.40
N LYS A 41 4.04 -3.38 -2.56
CA LYS A 41 3.04 -4.42 -2.74
C LYS A 41 3.74 -5.63 -3.33
N ALA A 42 3.83 -6.70 -2.56
CA ALA A 42 4.40 -7.94 -3.06
C ALA A 42 3.39 -8.60 -3.99
N VAL A 43 3.79 -8.87 -5.23
CA VAL A 43 2.93 -9.52 -6.20
C VAL A 43 3.43 -10.94 -6.39
N SER A 44 2.65 -11.91 -5.93
CA SER A 44 3.03 -13.32 -6.02
C SER A 44 2.03 -14.08 -6.85
N MET A 45 2.38 -15.33 -7.19
CA MET A 45 1.44 -16.18 -7.91
C MET A 45 0.22 -16.53 -7.06
N ASN A 46 0.30 -16.33 -5.76
CA ASN A 46 -0.80 -16.63 -4.85
C ASN A 46 -1.71 -15.43 -4.66
N GLU A 47 -2.05 -14.76 -5.74
CA GLU A 47 -2.97 -13.63 -5.73
C GLU A 47 -4.29 -14.05 -6.37
N LEU A 48 -5.39 -13.69 -5.72
CA LEU A 48 -6.71 -14.10 -6.19
C LEU A 48 -7.00 -13.63 -7.63
N PHE A 49 -6.54 -12.43 -7.97
CA PHE A 49 -6.87 -11.88 -9.28
C PHE A 49 -6.20 -12.65 -10.43
N PHE A 50 -5.16 -13.42 -10.17
CA PHE A 50 -4.52 -14.19 -11.24
C PHE A 50 -5.35 -15.39 -11.70
N GLN A 51 -6.41 -15.72 -10.97
CA GLN A 51 -7.32 -16.77 -11.42
C GLN A 51 -8.05 -16.37 -12.69
N GLY A 52 -8.26 -15.10 -12.88
CA GLY A 52 -8.97 -14.61 -14.05
C GLY A 52 -8.18 -13.65 -14.93
N HIS A 53 -7.05 -13.16 -14.46
CA HIS A 53 -6.36 -12.07 -15.15
C HIS A 53 -4.87 -12.33 -15.29
N PHE A 54 -4.40 -13.33 -15.99
CA PHE A 54 -5.14 -14.31 -16.77
C PHE A 54 -4.56 -15.69 -16.46
N PRO A 55 -5.37 -16.76 -16.55
CA PRO A 55 -4.89 -18.09 -16.15
C PRO A 55 -3.58 -18.53 -16.80
N SER A 56 -3.40 -18.22 -18.09
CA SER A 56 -2.20 -18.62 -18.82
C SER A 56 -1.10 -17.54 -18.79
N ARG A 57 -1.42 -16.34 -18.32
CA ARG A 57 -0.47 -15.22 -18.31
C ARG A 57 -0.82 -14.27 -17.17
N PRO A 58 -0.24 -14.46 -15.98
CA PRO A 58 -0.57 -13.64 -14.84
C PRO A 58 -0.11 -12.20 -15.03
N ILE A 59 -1.05 -11.28 -14.98
CA ILE A 59 -0.77 -9.84 -15.09
C ILE A 59 -1.60 -9.16 -14.01
N MET A 60 -0.95 -8.33 -13.21
CA MET A 60 -1.70 -7.58 -12.19
C MET A 60 -2.62 -6.57 -12.88
N PRO A 61 -3.93 -6.61 -12.59
CA PRO A 61 -4.86 -5.66 -13.19
C PRO A 61 -4.47 -4.21 -12.92
N GLY A 62 -4.51 -3.37 -13.98
CA GLY A 62 -4.15 -1.97 -13.83
C GLY A 62 -5.00 -1.24 -12.82
N VAL A 63 -6.29 -1.60 -12.74
CA VAL A 63 -7.18 -0.97 -11.74
C VAL A 63 -6.72 -1.24 -10.33
N LEU A 64 -6.12 -2.42 -10.07
CA LEU A 64 -5.61 -2.74 -8.74
C LEU A 64 -4.29 -2.03 -8.47
N ILE A 65 -3.49 -1.78 -9.49
CA ILE A 65 -2.29 -0.98 -9.34
C ILE A 65 -2.68 0.44 -8.91
N VAL A 66 -3.70 1.01 -9.55
CA VAL A 66 -4.20 2.33 -9.18
C VAL A 66 -4.75 2.31 -7.76
N GLU A 67 -5.45 1.24 -7.39
CA GLU A 67 -5.98 1.13 -6.03
C GLU A 67 -4.86 1.06 -5.00
N ALA A 68 -3.79 0.32 -5.30
CA ALA A 68 -2.64 0.24 -4.40
C ALA A 68 -2.00 1.62 -4.21
N LEU A 69 -1.89 2.39 -5.29
CA LEU A 69 -1.35 3.74 -5.21
C LEU A 69 -2.26 4.64 -4.38
N ALA A 70 -3.58 4.50 -4.54
CA ALA A 70 -4.53 5.28 -3.75
C ALA A 70 -4.41 4.93 -2.27
N GLN A 71 -4.21 3.65 -1.94
CA GLN A 71 -4.03 3.25 -0.55
C GLN A 71 -2.73 3.82 0.02
N ALA A 72 -1.65 3.79 -0.74
CA ALA A 72 -0.39 4.39 -0.29
C ALA A 72 -0.59 5.88 -0.04
N ALA A 73 -1.31 6.57 -0.93
CA ALA A 73 -1.62 7.97 -0.71
C ALA A 73 -2.44 8.18 0.56
N GLY A 74 -3.33 7.25 0.85
CA GLY A 74 -4.11 7.28 2.09
C GLY A 74 -3.25 7.17 3.33
N VAL A 75 -2.25 6.29 3.30
CA VAL A 75 -1.30 6.18 4.40
C VAL A 75 -0.56 7.50 4.59
N LEU A 76 -0.10 8.09 3.49
CA LEU A 76 0.60 9.37 3.55
C LEU A 76 -0.29 10.45 4.17
N ALA A 77 -1.55 10.52 3.75
CA ALA A 77 -2.47 11.52 4.26
C ALA A 77 -2.70 11.36 5.76
N VAL A 78 -2.94 10.12 6.21
CA VAL A 78 -3.20 9.86 7.63
C VAL A 78 -1.98 10.22 8.47
N GLN A 79 -0.80 9.82 8.03
CA GLN A 79 0.42 10.09 8.79
C GLN A 79 0.79 11.58 8.78
N SER A 80 0.43 12.28 7.70
CA SER A 80 0.70 13.72 7.62
C SER A 80 -0.20 14.51 8.56
N LEU A 81 -1.42 14.00 8.83
CA LEU A 81 -2.31 14.62 9.80
C LEU A 81 -1.88 14.38 11.24
N GLY A 82 -0.98 13.41 11.43
CA GLY A 82 -0.48 13.08 12.75
C GLY A 82 -1.27 11.98 13.43
N PRO A 83 -0.69 11.43 14.49
CA PRO A 83 -1.36 10.37 15.24
C PRO A 83 -2.57 10.93 15.99
N GLU A 84 -3.58 10.09 16.12
CA GLU A 84 -4.78 10.41 16.88
C GLU A 84 -4.63 10.06 18.33
#